data_39b3a70cb446ac852fe780cd0b11d122
#
_entry.id   39b3a70cb446ac852fe780cd0b11d122
#
_cell.length_a   1.000
_cell.length_b   1.000
_cell.length_c   1.000
_cell.angle_alpha   90.00
_cell.angle_beta   90.00
_cell.angle_gamma   90.00
#
_symmetry.space_group_name_H-M   'P 1'
#
loop_
_entity.id
_entity.type
_entity.pdbx_description
1 polymer ?
#
loop_
_entity_poly.entity_id
_entity_poly.type
_entity_poly.pdbx_seq_one_letter_code
_entity_poly.pdbx_strand_id
1 'polypeptide(L)'
;MSVVNRMLAFPRRMIDSILGNRTKLPRFVNRTIDYIAEHPDSPLGRLAARSLGSTRPEDLPAPTAAPETDVRVYIGPTNYAEQGWAWARALEASGVGARNMAVDVPGGFSFRADTEVPVPAYTSSELWQNAELEAVSAFTHVLFEAERPLFGRLFGRDVEREDTELIARGLSTAFMCHGSDIRLPSRHTDFTSWSPFGERDPYVDKLERDAARNGEMLARTTRPIFVSTPDLLADVPQATWCPVVVDVDRWSAAIGPASTTTPVQVAHVPSKSVIKGTPLIEPVLSVLDDEGLVQYSPISGVPSAKMPEVYGVADIVLDQFRLGSYGVAACEAMAAGCVVVGHVVPFVREH
;
A
#
# COMPACT_ATOMS: atom_id res chain seq x y z
N MET A 1 23.34 20.53 23.79
CA MET A 1 22.22 19.59 23.56
C MET A 1 22.00 19.50 22.06
N SER A 2 22.24 18.33 21.48
CA SER A 2 22.18 18.13 20.02
C SER A 2 20.74 18.26 19.50
N VAL A 3 20.58 18.60 18.23
CA VAL A 3 19.28 18.69 17.51
C VAL A 3 18.45 17.41 17.70
N VAL A 4 19.12 16.25 17.79
CA VAL A 4 18.52 14.94 18.07
C VAL A 4 17.81 14.91 19.44
N ASN A 5 18.40 15.47 20.49
CA ASN A 5 17.76 15.52 21.83
C ASN A 5 16.53 16.44 21.90
N ARG A 6 16.44 17.43 21.00
CA ARG A 6 15.24 18.29 20.90
C ARG A 6 14.11 17.61 20.11
N MET A 7 14.40 16.75 19.12
CA MET A 7 13.37 16.01 18.39
C MET A 7 12.66 14.96 19.26
N LEU A 8 13.33 14.43 20.27
CA LEU A 8 12.83 13.35 21.13
C LEU A 8 11.93 13.80 22.28
N ALA A 9 11.73 15.12 22.44
CA ALA A 9 10.85 15.71 23.46
C ALA A 9 9.53 16.25 22.90
N PHE A 10 9.16 15.88 21.66
CA PHE A 10 8.00 16.44 20.97
C PHE A 10 6.69 15.72 21.31
N PRO A 11 5.58 16.47 21.54
CA PRO A 11 4.25 15.89 21.69
C PRO A 11 3.84 15.11 20.43
N ARG A 12 3.09 14.01 20.59
CA ARG A 12 2.60 13.10 19.52
C ARG A 12 2.06 13.85 18.29
N ARG A 13 1.25 14.89 18.48
CA ARG A 13 0.71 15.75 17.41
C ARG A 13 1.77 16.38 16.51
N MET A 14 2.97 16.61 17.03
CA MET A 14 4.06 17.23 16.27
C MET A 14 4.83 16.19 15.46
N ILE A 15 4.92 14.95 15.95
CA ILE A 15 5.45 13.80 15.20
C ILE A 15 4.52 13.50 14.03
N ASP A 16 3.22 13.46 14.24
CA ASP A 16 2.20 13.25 13.19
C ASP A 16 2.28 14.35 12.13
N SER A 17 2.45 15.61 12.55
CA SER A 17 2.65 16.74 11.64
C SER A 17 3.97 16.65 10.84
N ILE A 18 5.04 16.15 11.46
CA ILE A 18 6.34 15.94 10.81
C ILE A 18 6.23 14.81 9.77
N LEU A 19 5.59 13.71 10.11
CA LEU A 19 5.41 12.57 9.21
C LEU A 19 4.47 12.92 8.05
N GLY A 20 3.40 13.67 8.30
CA GLY A 20 2.46 14.15 7.27
C GLY A 20 3.06 15.19 6.30
N ASN A 21 4.13 15.88 6.70
CA ASN A 21 4.79 16.89 5.88
C ASN A 21 6.21 16.50 5.41
N ARG A 22 6.49 15.21 5.24
CA ARG A 22 7.82 14.70 4.89
C ARG A 22 8.44 15.34 3.65
N THR A 23 7.64 15.70 2.66
CA THR A 23 8.10 16.37 1.43
C THR A 23 8.70 17.76 1.66
N LYS A 24 8.34 18.41 2.77
CA LYS A 24 8.82 19.73 3.16
C LYS A 24 10.04 19.68 4.10
N LEU A 25 10.44 18.47 4.54
CA LEU A 25 11.55 18.32 5.48
C LEU A 25 12.91 18.31 4.76
N PRO A 26 13.96 18.84 5.41
CA PRO A 26 15.32 18.74 4.90
C PRO A 26 15.72 17.26 4.68
N ARG A 27 16.52 17.00 3.65
CA ARG A 27 16.96 15.64 3.27
C ARG A 27 17.59 14.85 4.41
N PHE A 28 18.37 15.50 5.28
CA PHE A 28 19.01 14.81 6.42
C PHE A 28 17.97 14.36 7.48
N VAL A 29 16.90 15.11 7.68
CA VAL A 29 15.80 14.74 8.59
C VAL A 29 15.07 13.52 8.05
N ASN A 30 14.73 13.52 6.76
CA ASN A 30 14.10 12.38 6.12
C ASN A 30 14.98 11.13 6.20
N ARG A 31 16.29 11.24 5.94
CA ARG A 31 17.24 10.13 6.13
C ARG A 31 17.26 9.58 7.56
N THR A 32 17.18 10.46 8.56
CA THR A 32 17.13 10.02 9.97
C THR A 32 15.83 9.30 10.28
N ILE A 33 14.69 9.79 9.76
CA ILE A 33 13.39 9.12 9.90
C ILE A 33 13.42 7.75 9.21
N ASP A 34 13.95 7.67 7.99
CA ASP A 34 14.08 6.42 7.25
C ASP A 34 15.00 5.44 7.99
N TYR A 35 16.16 5.90 8.47
CA TYR A 35 17.06 5.07 9.28
C TYR A 35 16.37 4.52 10.53
N ILE A 36 15.59 5.33 11.25
CA ILE A 36 14.84 4.89 12.42
C ILE A 36 13.80 3.85 12.04
N ALA A 37 13.10 4.04 10.93
CA ALA A 37 12.11 3.11 10.44
C ALA A 37 12.72 1.78 9.98
N GLU A 38 13.89 1.83 9.34
CA GLU A 38 14.63 0.66 8.87
C GLU A 38 15.34 -0.10 10.01
N HIS A 39 15.79 0.62 11.03
CA HIS A 39 16.56 0.06 12.16
C HIS A 39 15.86 0.35 13.50
N PRO A 40 14.63 -0.16 13.69
CA PRO A 40 13.85 0.11 14.90
C PRO A 40 14.52 -0.42 16.19
N ASP A 41 15.42 -1.40 16.05
CA ASP A 41 16.20 -1.97 17.17
C ASP A 41 17.51 -1.23 17.44
N SER A 42 17.86 -0.26 16.60
CA SER A 42 18.97 0.65 16.88
C SER A 42 18.70 1.48 18.14
N PRO A 43 19.72 2.04 18.80
CA PRO A 43 19.52 2.95 19.93
C PRO A 43 18.57 4.10 19.60
N LEU A 44 18.65 4.64 18.38
CA LEU A 44 17.74 5.71 17.90
C LEU A 44 16.33 5.18 17.64
N GLY A 45 16.18 3.99 17.07
CA GLY A 45 14.90 3.32 16.85
C GLY A 45 14.17 3.03 18.16
N ARG A 46 14.87 2.48 19.15
CA ARG A 46 14.32 2.23 20.51
C ARG A 46 13.92 3.52 21.21
N LEU A 47 14.70 4.58 21.05
CA LEU A 47 14.38 5.88 21.63
C LEU A 47 13.18 6.54 20.95
N ALA A 48 13.09 6.45 19.62
CA ALA A 48 11.92 6.91 18.86
C ALA A 48 10.65 6.11 19.22
N ALA A 49 10.75 4.80 19.35
CA ALA A 49 9.63 3.95 19.79
C ALA A 49 9.11 4.37 21.18
N ARG A 50 10.02 4.71 22.12
CA ARG A 50 9.63 5.25 23.43
C ARG A 50 8.96 6.61 23.34
N SER A 51 9.36 7.47 22.40
CA SER A 51 8.77 8.81 22.22
C SER A 51 7.41 8.76 21.50
N LEU A 52 7.14 7.72 20.70
CA LEU A 52 5.82 7.46 20.13
C LEU A 52 4.79 7.02 21.17
N GLY A 53 5.23 6.77 22.40
CA GLY A 53 4.42 6.33 23.52
C GLY A 53 4.27 4.80 23.55
N SER A 54 4.18 4.24 24.75
CA SER A 54 3.67 2.88 24.94
C SER A 54 2.15 2.93 24.88
N THR A 55 1.55 2.13 24.03
CA THR A 55 0.09 1.89 24.12
C THR A 55 -0.17 1.21 25.47
N ARG A 56 -1.06 1.76 26.28
CA ARG A 56 -1.42 1.12 27.54
C ARG A 56 -2.12 -0.21 27.25
N PRO A 57 -2.02 -1.20 28.14
CA PRO A 57 -2.70 -2.49 27.91
C PRO A 57 -4.21 -2.33 27.63
N GLU A 58 -4.87 -1.36 28.27
CA GLU A 58 -6.29 -1.05 28.06
C GLU A 58 -6.61 -0.38 26.71
N ASP A 59 -5.60 0.22 26.05
CA ASP A 59 -5.74 0.91 24.75
C ASP A 59 -5.27 0.02 23.59
N LEU A 60 -4.87 -1.24 23.84
CA LEU A 60 -4.47 -2.16 22.79
C LEU A 60 -5.69 -2.59 21.96
N PRO A 61 -5.58 -2.63 20.62
CA PRO A 61 -6.67 -3.16 19.80
C PRO A 61 -6.87 -4.65 20.10
N ALA A 62 -8.10 -5.11 19.99
CA ALA A 62 -8.39 -6.54 20.06
C ALA A 62 -7.67 -7.28 18.91
N PRO A 63 -7.19 -8.51 19.16
CA PRO A 63 -6.67 -9.36 18.10
C PRO A 63 -7.71 -9.67 17.04
N THR A 64 -7.24 -9.97 15.83
CA THR A 64 -8.10 -10.28 14.69
C THR A 64 -8.84 -11.60 14.91
N ALA A 65 -10.16 -11.53 15.10
CA ALA A 65 -10.98 -12.72 15.34
C ALA A 65 -11.21 -13.52 14.05
N ALA A 66 -10.96 -14.83 14.09
CA ALA A 66 -11.23 -15.72 12.97
C ALA A 66 -12.76 -15.86 12.73
N PRO A 67 -13.22 -15.88 11.46
CA PRO A 67 -14.63 -16.15 11.15
C PRO A 67 -15.01 -17.61 11.42
N GLU A 68 -16.33 -17.87 11.59
CA GLU A 68 -16.89 -19.20 11.85
C GLU A 68 -17.15 -19.96 10.54
N THR A 69 -16.10 -20.29 9.78
CA THR A 69 -16.16 -21.05 8.52
C THR A 69 -15.08 -22.12 8.51
N ASP A 70 -15.22 -23.14 7.67
CA ASP A 70 -14.22 -24.22 7.56
C ASP A 70 -12.87 -23.69 7.04
N VAL A 71 -12.92 -22.85 6.01
CA VAL A 71 -11.74 -22.17 5.47
C VAL A 71 -11.75 -20.72 5.96
N ARG A 72 -10.66 -20.30 6.60
CA ARG A 72 -10.48 -19.00 7.22
C ARG A 72 -9.17 -18.39 6.78
N VAL A 73 -9.23 -17.27 6.08
CA VAL A 73 -8.06 -16.59 5.52
C VAL A 73 -7.76 -15.31 6.30
N TYR A 74 -6.53 -15.20 6.79
CA TYR A 74 -6.00 -13.97 7.35
C TYR A 74 -5.14 -13.24 6.32
N ILE A 75 -5.33 -11.93 6.15
CA ILE A 75 -4.62 -11.09 5.18
C ILE A 75 -3.99 -9.91 5.92
N GLY A 76 -2.70 -9.74 5.80
CA GLY A 76 -2.00 -8.61 6.46
C GLY A 76 -0.50 -8.54 6.17
N PRO A 77 0.19 -7.56 6.74
CA PRO A 77 -0.24 -6.49 7.67
C PRO A 77 -0.45 -5.15 6.96
N THR A 78 -0.58 -5.14 5.65
CA THR A 78 -0.81 -3.93 4.87
C THR A 78 -2.24 -3.87 4.34
N ASN A 79 -2.57 -2.82 3.63
CA ASN A 79 -3.87 -2.72 2.96
C ASN A 79 -3.74 -1.66 1.86
N TYR A 80 -2.77 -1.85 0.97
CA TYR A 80 -2.50 -0.88 -0.10
C TYR A 80 -3.70 -0.72 -1.01
N ALA A 81 -4.15 0.53 -1.14
CA ALA A 81 -5.34 0.89 -1.91
C ALA A 81 -6.58 0.05 -1.53
N GLU A 82 -6.73 -0.27 -0.24
CA GLU A 82 -7.85 -1.04 0.32
C GLU A 82 -7.92 -2.51 -0.18
N GLN A 83 -6.85 -3.03 -0.82
CA GLN A 83 -6.93 -4.32 -1.49
C GLN A 83 -6.97 -5.51 -0.52
N GLY A 84 -6.27 -5.49 0.60
CA GLY A 84 -6.37 -6.54 1.61
C GLY A 84 -7.81 -6.72 2.11
N TRP A 85 -8.51 -5.61 2.36
CA TRP A 85 -9.92 -5.61 2.72
C TRP A 85 -10.81 -6.08 1.56
N ALA A 86 -10.56 -5.62 0.34
CA ALA A 86 -11.35 -5.99 -0.84
C ALA A 86 -11.22 -7.48 -1.18
N TRP A 87 -10.02 -8.07 -1.11
CA TRP A 87 -9.83 -9.52 -1.25
C TRP A 87 -10.55 -10.31 -0.14
N ALA A 88 -10.52 -9.83 1.11
CA ALA A 88 -11.26 -10.46 2.18
C ALA A 88 -12.77 -10.48 1.86
N ARG A 89 -13.35 -9.39 1.38
CA ARG A 89 -14.78 -9.32 0.97
C ARG A 89 -15.09 -10.23 -0.22
N ALA A 90 -14.19 -10.31 -1.21
CA ALA A 90 -14.36 -11.19 -2.37
C ALA A 90 -14.35 -12.68 -1.96
N LEU A 91 -13.48 -13.07 -1.03
CA LEU A 91 -13.46 -14.40 -0.45
C LEU A 91 -14.75 -14.71 0.29
N GLU A 92 -15.25 -13.79 1.11
CA GLU A 92 -16.52 -13.96 1.82
C GLU A 92 -17.71 -14.09 0.86
N ALA A 93 -17.74 -13.32 -0.21
CA ALA A 93 -18.76 -13.46 -1.25
C ALA A 93 -18.72 -14.85 -1.92
N SER A 94 -17.57 -15.53 -1.87
CA SER A 94 -17.39 -16.90 -2.37
C SER A 94 -17.60 -17.99 -1.30
N GLY A 95 -18.05 -17.62 -0.09
CA GLY A 95 -18.29 -18.55 1.02
C GLY A 95 -17.05 -18.93 1.84
N VAL A 96 -15.92 -18.25 1.63
CA VAL A 96 -14.68 -18.42 2.38
C VAL A 96 -14.56 -17.30 3.42
N GLY A 97 -14.43 -17.66 4.69
CA GLY A 97 -14.24 -16.64 5.73
C GLY A 97 -12.90 -15.94 5.60
N ALA A 98 -12.87 -14.61 5.69
CA ALA A 98 -11.64 -13.87 5.60
C ALA A 98 -11.64 -12.64 6.51
N ARG A 99 -10.45 -12.22 6.96
CA ARG A 99 -10.23 -10.98 7.70
C ARG A 99 -8.93 -10.33 7.23
N ASN A 100 -8.99 -9.01 7.12
CA ASN A 100 -7.80 -8.18 6.85
C ASN A 100 -7.38 -7.45 8.13
N MET A 101 -6.11 -7.52 8.44
CA MET A 101 -5.46 -6.67 9.45
C MET A 101 -4.55 -5.66 8.76
N ALA A 102 -4.64 -4.42 9.15
CA ALA A 102 -3.79 -3.36 8.62
C ALA A 102 -3.15 -2.53 9.74
N VAL A 103 -1.88 -2.21 9.56
CA VAL A 103 -1.19 -1.27 10.45
C VAL A 103 -1.60 0.16 10.08
N ASP A 104 -2.26 0.85 11.01
CA ASP A 104 -2.67 2.24 10.85
C ASP A 104 -1.47 3.18 10.93
N VAL A 105 -1.04 3.68 9.77
CA VAL A 105 0.07 4.61 9.65
C VAL A 105 -0.48 6.04 9.65
N PRO A 106 -0.09 6.89 10.61
CA PRO A 106 -0.54 8.28 10.68
C PRO A 106 -0.31 9.05 9.38
N GLY A 107 -1.35 9.73 8.90
CA GLY A 107 -1.32 10.46 7.62
C GLY A 107 -1.50 9.59 6.38
N GLY A 108 -1.88 8.33 6.55
CA GLY A 108 -2.30 7.43 5.47
C GLY A 108 -3.68 7.78 4.88
N PHE A 109 -4.14 6.98 3.92
CA PHE A 109 -5.39 7.23 3.19
C PHE A 109 -6.66 6.79 3.93
N SER A 110 -6.55 6.29 5.18
CA SER A 110 -7.69 5.80 5.99
C SER A 110 -8.52 4.74 5.24
N PHE A 111 -7.87 3.74 4.69
CA PHE A 111 -8.53 2.62 4.04
C PHE A 111 -9.24 1.72 5.05
N ARG A 112 -10.39 1.14 4.69
CA ARG A 112 -11.12 0.20 5.54
C ARG A 112 -10.31 -1.06 5.80
N ALA A 113 -10.31 -1.54 7.05
CA ALA A 113 -9.76 -2.83 7.44
C ALA A 113 -10.67 -3.49 8.49
N ASP A 114 -10.61 -4.83 8.62
CA ASP A 114 -11.36 -5.52 9.67
C ASP A 114 -10.73 -5.27 11.05
N THR A 115 -9.39 -5.19 11.07
CA THR A 115 -8.62 -4.86 12.27
C THR A 115 -7.60 -3.79 11.94
N GLU A 116 -7.70 -2.62 12.58
CA GLU A 116 -6.73 -1.54 12.46
C GLU A 116 -5.82 -1.55 13.68
N VAL A 117 -4.51 -1.60 13.45
CA VAL A 117 -3.51 -1.71 14.51
C VAL A 117 -2.61 -0.49 14.52
N PRO A 118 -2.62 0.32 15.58
CA PRO A 118 -1.72 1.46 15.69
C PRO A 118 -0.25 1.03 15.62
N VAL A 119 0.59 1.81 14.92
CA VAL A 119 2.03 1.55 14.80
C VAL A 119 2.71 1.22 16.15
N PRO A 120 2.45 1.92 17.27
CA PRO A 120 3.06 1.60 18.55
C PRO A 120 2.65 0.21 19.09
N ALA A 121 1.39 -0.19 18.92
CA ALA A 121 0.93 -1.52 19.32
C ALA A 121 1.63 -2.59 18.49
N TYR A 122 1.61 -2.46 17.17
CA TYR A 122 2.27 -3.35 16.23
C TYR A 122 3.78 -3.47 16.46
N THR A 123 4.49 -2.35 16.65
CA THR A 123 5.97 -2.37 16.70
C THR A 123 6.56 -2.62 18.07
N SER A 124 5.81 -2.37 19.17
CA SER A 124 6.40 -2.27 20.51
C SER A 124 5.66 -3.05 21.60
N SER A 125 4.47 -3.56 21.33
CA SER A 125 3.68 -4.30 22.32
C SER A 125 3.81 -5.81 22.12
N GLU A 126 4.69 -6.45 22.88
CA GLU A 126 4.78 -7.92 22.90
C GLU A 126 3.47 -8.57 23.33
N LEU A 127 2.71 -7.91 24.20
CA LEU A 127 1.39 -8.39 24.64
C LEU A 127 0.43 -8.52 23.44
N TRP A 128 0.34 -7.46 22.63
CA TRP A 128 -0.50 -7.48 21.44
C TRP A 128 0.02 -8.48 20.39
N GLN A 129 1.34 -8.48 20.13
CA GLN A 129 1.96 -9.36 19.14
C GLN A 129 1.73 -10.84 19.44
N ASN A 130 1.84 -11.24 20.72
CA ASN A 130 1.54 -12.62 21.14
C ASN A 130 0.05 -12.91 21.05
N ALA A 131 -0.83 -11.98 21.45
CA ALA A 131 -2.28 -12.15 21.35
C ALA A 131 -2.74 -12.28 19.89
N GLU A 132 -2.14 -11.50 18.96
CA GLU A 132 -2.43 -11.61 17.53
C GLU A 132 -1.94 -12.94 16.95
N LEU A 133 -0.74 -13.41 17.31
CA LEU A 133 -0.24 -14.72 16.90
C LEU A 133 -1.18 -15.87 17.33
N GLU A 134 -1.66 -15.82 18.57
CA GLU A 134 -2.62 -16.81 19.07
C GLU A 134 -3.97 -16.73 18.33
N ALA A 135 -4.46 -15.52 18.05
CA ALA A 135 -5.70 -15.33 17.29
C ALA A 135 -5.53 -15.81 15.84
N VAL A 136 -4.42 -15.52 15.20
CA VAL A 136 -4.11 -15.97 13.83
C VAL A 136 -4.01 -17.50 13.77
N SER A 137 -3.59 -18.16 14.84
CA SER A 137 -3.56 -19.63 14.91
C SER A 137 -4.94 -20.30 14.78
N ALA A 138 -6.02 -19.54 14.92
CA ALA A 138 -7.39 -20.02 14.66
C ALA A 138 -7.79 -19.94 13.17
N PHE A 139 -7.00 -19.30 12.32
CA PHE A 139 -7.21 -19.32 10.87
C PHE A 139 -6.68 -20.62 10.26
N THR A 140 -6.96 -20.84 8.99
CA THR A 140 -6.43 -21.97 8.21
C THR A 140 -5.40 -21.56 7.19
N HIS A 141 -5.50 -20.30 6.72
CA HIS A 141 -4.62 -19.74 5.69
C HIS A 141 -4.19 -18.33 6.09
N VAL A 142 -2.97 -17.96 5.71
CA VAL A 142 -2.38 -16.64 5.94
C VAL A 142 -1.79 -16.11 4.64
N LEU A 143 -2.16 -14.90 4.26
CA LEU A 143 -1.58 -14.17 3.15
C LEU A 143 -0.73 -13.02 3.67
N PHE A 144 0.59 -13.16 3.51
CA PHE A 144 1.53 -12.08 3.82
C PHE A 144 1.51 -11.03 2.72
N GLU A 145 1.19 -9.79 3.05
CA GLU A 145 1.22 -8.68 2.11
C GLU A 145 2.57 -7.95 2.12
N ALA A 146 3.10 -7.71 0.94
CA ALA A 146 4.30 -6.91 0.70
C ALA A 146 5.55 -7.43 1.46
N GLU A 147 5.64 -8.75 1.66
CA GLU A 147 6.75 -9.42 2.36
C GLU A 147 7.04 -8.77 3.73
N ARG A 148 5.97 -8.41 4.46
CA ARG A 148 6.08 -7.75 5.77
C ARG A 148 5.70 -8.67 6.90
N PRO A 149 6.40 -8.54 8.06
CA PRO A 149 6.06 -9.32 9.24
C PRO A 149 4.65 -8.99 9.75
N LEU A 150 3.90 -10.00 10.19
CA LEU A 150 2.55 -9.87 10.73
C LEU A 150 2.57 -9.45 12.20
N PHE A 151 3.54 -9.98 12.96
CA PHE A 151 3.61 -9.85 14.42
C PHE A 151 4.70 -8.87 14.86
N GLY A 152 4.92 -7.80 14.10
CA GLY A 152 5.82 -6.73 14.44
C GLY A 152 7.26 -7.20 14.69
N ARG A 153 7.69 -7.26 15.98
CA ARG A 153 9.06 -7.64 16.35
C ARG A 153 9.17 -9.03 16.95
N LEU A 154 8.08 -9.74 17.10
CA LEU A 154 8.05 -11.00 17.85
C LEU A 154 9.09 -12.01 17.36
N PHE A 155 9.30 -12.08 16.04
CA PHE A 155 10.30 -12.96 15.41
C PHE A 155 11.51 -12.18 14.86
N GLY A 156 11.84 -11.03 15.46
CA GLY A 156 12.93 -10.17 14.98
C GLY A 156 12.63 -9.48 13.65
N ARG A 157 11.34 -9.34 13.28
CA ARG A 157 10.87 -8.82 11.99
C ARG A 157 11.25 -9.69 10.79
N ASP A 158 11.49 -10.95 11.02
CA ASP A 158 11.89 -11.94 10.02
C ASP A 158 10.65 -12.70 9.53
N VAL A 159 10.24 -12.42 8.30
CA VAL A 159 9.04 -13.02 7.67
C VAL A 159 9.21 -14.53 7.45
N GLU A 160 10.42 -15.00 7.13
CA GLU A 160 10.70 -16.44 6.96
C GLU A 160 10.54 -17.21 8.28
N ARG A 161 10.86 -16.57 9.43
CA ARG A 161 10.60 -17.14 10.75
C ARG A 161 9.11 -17.16 11.09
N GLU A 162 8.38 -16.11 10.76
CA GLU A 162 6.92 -16.07 10.95
C GLU A 162 6.24 -17.15 10.09
N ASP A 163 6.62 -17.28 8.82
CA ASP A 163 6.14 -18.34 7.93
C ASP A 163 6.37 -19.73 8.53
N THR A 164 7.60 -19.98 9.01
CA THR A 164 7.98 -21.24 9.64
C THR A 164 7.11 -21.55 10.88
N GLU A 165 6.91 -20.56 11.74
CA GLU A 165 6.08 -20.69 12.95
C GLU A 165 4.62 -20.99 12.61
N LEU A 166 4.04 -20.25 11.65
CA LEU A 166 2.65 -20.46 11.25
C LEU A 166 2.41 -21.85 10.65
N ILE A 167 3.37 -22.32 9.84
CA ILE A 167 3.32 -23.71 9.31
C ILE A 167 3.45 -24.75 10.42
N ALA A 168 4.33 -24.53 11.40
CA ALA A 168 4.46 -25.44 12.55
C ALA A 168 3.17 -25.51 13.36
N ARG A 169 2.33 -24.46 13.32
CA ARG A 169 0.98 -24.40 13.91
C ARG A 169 -0.10 -24.99 12.99
N GLY A 170 0.24 -25.49 11.81
CA GLY A 170 -0.66 -26.15 10.87
C GLY A 170 -1.38 -25.24 9.89
N LEU A 171 -0.96 -23.98 9.73
CA LEU A 171 -1.56 -23.05 8.78
C LEU A 171 -0.90 -23.19 7.40
N SER A 172 -1.66 -22.93 6.35
CA SER A 172 -1.14 -22.72 5.00
C SER A 172 -0.80 -21.26 4.80
N THR A 173 0.33 -20.96 4.16
CA THR A 173 0.79 -19.59 3.95
C THR A 173 1.00 -19.27 2.49
N ALA A 174 0.87 -18.01 2.12
CA ALA A 174 1.14 -17.47 0.78
C ALA A 174 1.64 -16.02 0.87
N PHE A 175 2.21 -15.51 -0.22
CA PHE A 175 2.73 -14.15 -0.33
C PHE A 175 1.98 -13.36 -1.40
N MET A 176 1.77 -12.06 -1.16
CA MET A 176 1.16 -11.11 -2.09
C MET A 176 2.06 -9.91 -2.28
N CYS A 177 2.60 -9.77 -3.49
CA CYS A 177 3.42 -8.63 -3.89
C CYS A 177 2.56 -7.51 -4.49
N HIS A 178 2.85 -6.25 -4.13
CA HIS A 178 2.02 -5.11 -4.52
C HIS A 178 2.70 -4.14 -5.50
N GLY A 179 4.01 -4.05 -5.49
CA GLY A 179 4.72 -3.12 -6.36
C GLY A 179 6.11 -2.75 -5.85
N SER A 180 6.25 -1.70 -5.06
CA SER A 180 7.57 -1.22 -4.58
C SER A 180 8.28 -2.17 -3.61
N ASP A 181 7.59 -3.16 -3.12
CA ASP A 181 8.07 -4.27 -2.31
C ASP A 181 8.93 -5.24 -3.13
N ILE A 182 8.65 -5.39 -4.44
CA ILE A 182 9.31 -6.38 -5.29
C ILE A 182 9.81 -5.82 -6.63
N ARG A 183 9.21 -4.72 -7.14
CA ARG A 183 9.65 -4.11 -8.40
C ARG A 183 11.07 -3.57 -8.29
N LEU A 184 11.99 -4.16 -9.04
CA LEU A 184 13.38 -3.72 -9.13
C LEU A 184 13.49 -2.43 -9.97
N PRO A 185 13.88 -1.28 -9.39
CA PRO A 185 14.13 -0.05 -10.13
C PRO A 185 15.05 -0.21 -11.34
N SER A 186 16.14 -0.96 -11.21
CA SER A 186 17.09 -1.24 -12.30
C SER A 186 16.42 -1.95 -13.47
N ARG A 187 15.67 -3.03 -13.22
CA ARG A 187 14.93 -3.74 -14.27
C ARG A 187 13.85 -2.87 -14.90
N HIS A 188 13.16 -2.07 -14.09
CA HIS A 188 12.10 -1.21 -14.58
C HIS A 188 12.60 -0.13 -15.54
N THR A 189 13.84 0.34 -15.41
CA THR A 189 14.44 1.27 -16.37
C THR A 189 14.69 0.64 -17.75
N ASP A 190 14.92 -0.67 -17.77
CA ASP A 190 15.02 -1.42 -19.04
C ASP A 190 13.65 -1.74 -19.64
N PHE A 191 12.62 -1.79 -18.80
CA PHE A 191 11.27 -2.16 -19.17
C PHE A 191 10.51 -1.02 -19.88
N THR A 192 10.78 0.24 -19.50
CA THR A 192 10.20 1.44 -20.11
C THR A 192 11.10 2.64 -20.01
N SER A 193 11.21 3.41 -21.13
CA SER A 193 11.92 4.69 -21.16
C SER A 193 11.28 5.78 -20.28
N TRP A 194 10.04 5.58 -19.85
CA TRP A 194 9.30 6.48 -18.96
C TRP A 194 9.49 6.17 -17.47
N SER A 195 10.35 5.22 -17.13
CA SER A 195 10.59 4.80 -15.76
C SER A 195 10.79 5.97 -14.80
N PRO A 196 10.14 5.97 -13.62
CA PRO A 196 10.38 7.01 -12.61
C PRO A 196 11.70 6.81 -11.87
N PHE A 197 12.43 5.74 -12.15
CA PHE A 197 13.65 5.33 -11.43
C PHE A 197 14.94 5.60 -12.22
N GLY A 198 14.86 6.34 -13.33
CA GLY A 198 16.01 6.65 -14.17
C GLY A 198 17.09 7.50 -13.48
N GLU A 199 16.70 8.34 -12.54
CA GLU A 199 17.64 9.11 -11.71
C GLU A 199 17.84 8.42 -10.37
N ARG A 200 19.09 8.05 -10.07
CA ARG A 200 19.44 7.44 -8.79
C ARG A 200 19.44 8.49 -7.69
N ASP A 201 18.66 8.22 -6.66
CA ASP A 201 18.65 8.93 -5.40
C ASP A 201 18.58 7.94 -4.21
N PRO A 202 18.75 8.38 -2.97
CA PRO A 202 18.70 7.48 -1.81
C PRO A 202 17.40 6.69 -1.67
N TYR A 203 16.29 7.21 -2.18
CA TYR A 203 14.99 6.51 -2.14
C TYR A 203 14.96 5.38 -3.17
N VAL A 204 15.43 5.64 -4.40
CA VAL A 204 15.53 4.59 -5.44
C VAL A 204 16.50 3.49 -5.02
N ASP A 205 17.68 3.86 -4.45
CA ASP A 205 18.62 2.89 -3.92
C ASP A 205 18.04 2.04 -2.79
N LYS A 206 17.17 2.62 -1.95
CA LYS A 206 16.44 1.86 -0.92
C LYS A 206 15.46 0.87 -1.54
N LEU A 207 14.65 1.32 -2.50
CA LEU A 207 13.70 0.45 -3.20
C LEU A 207 14.40 -0.73 -3.86
N GLU A 208 15.54 -0.48 -4.52
CA GLU A 208 16.35 -1.54 -5.14
C GLU A 208 16.80 -2.60 -4.12
N ARG A 209 17.37 -2.16 -2.98
CA ARG A 209 17.81 -3.10 -1.93
C ARG A 209 16.67 -3.88 -1.31
N ASP A 210 15.53 -3.23 -1.06
CA ASP A 210 14.37 -3.88 -0.44
C ASP A 210 13.74 -4.89 -1.40
N ALA A 211 13.52 -4.52 -2.66
CA ALA A 211 12.98 -5.40 -3.68
C ALA A 211 13.91 -6.59 -3.96
N ALA A 212 15.23 -6.36 -4.04
CA ALA A 212 16.21 -7.45 -4.22
C ALA A 212 16.17 -8.45 -3.05
N ARG A 213 16.19 -7.97 -1.80
CA ARG A 213 16.08 -8.81 -0.61
C ARG A 213 14.79 -9.64 -0.60
N ASN A 214 13.66 -9.00 -0.88
CA ASN A 214 12.36 -9.67 -0.91
C ASN A 214 12.31 -10.69 -2.06
N GLY A 215 12.83 -10.35 -3.24
CA GLY A 215 12.95 -11.28 -4.36
C GLY A 215 13.81 -12.50 -4.05
N GLU A 216 14.94 -12.32 -3.34
CA GLU A 216 15.76 -13.44 -2.87
C GLU A 216 15.01 -14.34 -1.88
N MET A 217 14.20 -13.77 -0.98
CA MET A 217 13.34 -14.52 -0.06
C MET A 217 12.30 -15.33 -0.84
N LEU A 218 11.59 -14.67 -1.76
CA LEU A 218 10.56 -15.32 -2.58
C LEU A 218 11.11 -16.40 -3.50
N ALA A 219 12.35 -16.27 -3.95
CA ALA A 219 13.01 -17.30 -4.77
C ALA A 219 13.32 -18.59 -3.97
N ARG A 220 13.43 -18.52 -2.64
CA ARG A 220 13.68 -19.67 -1.77
C ARG A 220 12.41 -20.34 -1.26
N THR A 221 11.28 -19.64 -1.26
CA THR A 221 10.03 -20.20 -0.74
C THR A 221 9.40 -21.20 -1.71
N THR A 222 8.72 -22.19 -1.16
CA THR A 222 7.85 -23.13 -1.91
C THR A 222 6.37 -22.77 -1.77
N ARG A 223 6.06 -21.64 -1.12
CA ARG A 223 4.69 -21.18 -0.91
C ARG A 223 4.13 -20.56 -2.18
N PRO A 224 2.81 -20.56 -2.37
CA PRO A 224 2.18 -19.77 -3.42
C PRO A 224 2.58 -18.30 -3.31
N ILE A 225 2.92 -17.71 -4.45
CA ILE A 225 3.24 -16.29 -4.57
C ILE A 225 2.25 -15.68 -5.54
N PHE A 226 1.70 -14.54 -5.15
CA PHE A 226 0.78 -13.76 -5.97
C PHE A 226 1.34 -12.37 -6.24
N VAL A 227 0.97 -11.78 -7.36
CA VAL A 227 1.25 -10.39 -7.72
C VAL A 227 -0.06 -9.67 -8.02
N SER A 228 -0.21 -8.44 -7.54
CA SER A 228 -1.45 -7.68 -7.71
C SER A 228 -1.63 -7.09 -9.10
N THR A 229 -0.54 -6.87 -9.83
CA THR A 229 -0.54 -6.35 -11.21
C THR A 229 0.42 -7.16 -12.09
N PRO A 230 0.11 -7.37 -13.39
CA PRO A 230 0.87 -8.28 -14.23
C PRO A 230 2.31 -7.83 -14.54
N ASP A 231 2.63 -6.54 -14.44
CA ASP A 231 4.01 -6.05 -14.61
C ASP A 231 5.00 -6.67 -13.62
N LEU A 232 4.53 -7.05 -12.42
CA LEU A 232 5.35 -7.66 -11.38
C LEU A 232 5.78 -9.10 -11.72
N LEU A 233 5.12 -9.75 -12.68
CA LEU A 233 5.57 -11.05 -13.20
C LEU A 233 6.95 -10.97 -13.85
N ALA A 234 7.39 -9.79 -14.28
CA ALA A 234 8.76 -9.59 -14.75
C ALA A 234 9.79 -9.73 -13.64
N ASP A 235 9.43 -9.39 -12.40
CA ASP A 235 10.30 -9.48 -11.21
C ASP A 235 10.14 -10.82 -10.49
N VAL A 236 8.94 -11.44 -10.52
CA VAL A 236 8.61 -12.72 -9.89
C VAL A 236 7.92 -13.64 -10.91
N PRO A 237 8.66 -14.23 -11.86
CA PRO A 237 8.05 -15.03 -12.95
C PRO A 237 7.29 -16.29 -12.48
N GLN A 238 7.60 -16.80 -11.27
CA GLN A 238 6.93 -17.95 -10.68
C GLN A 238 5.61 -17.60 -9.99
N ALA A 239 5.28 -16.31 -9.86
CA ALA A 239 4.06 -15.88 -9.20
C ALA A 239 2.83 -16.08 -10.10
N THR A 240 1.66 -16.13 -9.47
CA THR A 240 0.37 -16.08 -10.14
C THR A 240 -0.19 -14.65 -10.03
N TRP A 241 -0.67 -14.12 -11.14
CA TRP A 241 -1.37 -12.85 -11.09
C TRP A 241 -2.73 -13.02 -10.38
N CYS A 242 -2.91 -12.31 -9.27
CA CYS A 242 -4.16 -12.16 -8.54
C CYS A 242 -4.66 -10.73 -8.73
N PRO A 243 -5.65 -10.50 -9.57
CA PRO A 243 -6.08 -9.14 -9.92
C PRO A 243 -6.54 -8.33 -8.70
N VAL A 244 -6.45 -7.02 -8.83
CA VAL A 244 -7.08 -6.09 -7.89
C VAL A 244 -8.59 -6.26 -7.93
N VAL A 245 -9.24 -6.10 -6.78
CA VAL A 245 -10.70 -6.21 -6.62
C VAL A 245 -11.28 -4.83 -6.37
N VAL A 246 -12.41 -4.55 -7.04
CA VAL A 246 -13.15 -3.30 -6.88
C VAL A 246 -14.61 -3.62 -6.60
N ASP A 247 -15.19 -2.93 -5.63
CA ASP A 247 -16.62 -2.98 -5.31
C ASP A 247 -17.40 -2.19 -6.37
N VAL A 248 -17.78 -2.87 -7.46
CA VAL A 248 -18.45 -2.26 -8.62
C VAL A 248 -19.75 -1.55 -8.21
N ASP A 249 -20.53 -2.13 -7.29
CA ASP A 249 -21.79 -1.55 -6.85
C ASP A 249 -21.57 -0.21 -6.12
N ARG A 250 -20.55 -0.15 -5.27
CA ARG A 250 -20.17 1.09 -4.58
C ARG A 250 -19.75 2.19 -5.54
N TRP A 251 -18.96 1.85 -6.55
CA TRP A 251 -18.43 2.84 -7.48
C TRP A 251 -19.48 3.27 -8.51
N SER A 252 -20.27 2.33 -9.02
CA SER A 252 -21.34 2.64 -9.99
C SER A 252 -22.50 3.40 -9.37
N ALA A 253 -22.74 3.28 -8.08
CA ALA A 253 -23.79 4.02 -7.37
C ALA A 253 -23.58 5.56 -7.40
N ALA A 254 -22.35 6.01 -7.63
CA ALA A 254 -22.01 7.44 -7.73
C ALA A 254 -22.08 7.98 -9.16
N ILE A 255 -22.37 7.14 -10.17
CA ILE A 255 -22.47 7.58 -11.56
C ILE A 255 -23.64 8.57 -11.69
N GLY A 256 -23.29 9.82 -12.01
CA GLY A 256 -24.24 10.85 -12.37
C GLY A 256 -24.86 10.62 -13.74
N PRO A 257 -25.88 11.41 -14.13
CA PRO A 257 -26.33 11.43 -15.51
C PRO A 257 -25.16 11.79 -16.44
N ALA A 258 -25.09 11.12 -17.59
CA ALA A 258 -24.02 11.38 -18.56
C ALA A 258 -23.91 12.90 -18.82
N SER A 259 -22.73 13.45 -18.58
CA SER A 259 -22.49 14.85 -18.86
C SER A 259 -22.61 15.08 -20.36
N THR A 260 -23.57 15.92 -20.74
CA THR A 260 -23.70 16.44 -22.13
C THR A 260 -23.06 17.82 -22.24
N THR A 261 -22.40 18.28 -21.16
CA THR A 261 -21.83 19.62 -21.06
C THR A 261 -20.35 19.63 -21.48
N THR A 262 -19.97 20.61 -22.23
CA THR A 262 -18.57 21.02 -22.44
C THR A 262 -18.22 22.08 -21.39
N PRO A 263 -17.00 22.09 -20.83
CA PRO A 263 -15.85 21.21 -21.14
C PRO A 263 -15.92 19.82 -20.47
N VAL A 264 -15.20 18.85 -21.06
CA VAL A 264 -15.04 17.50 -20.53
C VAL A 264 -14.32 17.53 -19.18
N GLN A 265 -14.86 16.83 -18.17
CA GLN A 265 -14.30 16.81 -16.81
C GLN A 265 -13.16 15.79 -16.71
N VAL A 266 -11.94 16.26 -16.46
CA VAL A 266 -10.73 15.41 -16.37
C VAL A 266 -10.19 15.43 -14.95
N ALA A 267 -10.11 14.27 -14.31
CA ALA A 267 -9.58 14.11 -12.97
C ALA A 267 -8.24 13.36 -13.00
N HIS A 268 -7.31 13.78 -12.14
CA HIS A 268 -6.06 13.07 -11.87
C HIS A 268 -5.83 12.98 -10.35
N VAL A 269 -5.64 11.74 -9.84
CA VAL A 269 -5.55 11.46 -8.40
C VAL A 269 -4.21 10.78 -8.08
N PRO A 270 -3.10 11.50 -8.08
CA PRO A 270 -1.78 10.91 -7.87
C PRO A 270 -1.51 10.70 -6.37
N SER A 271 -1.32 9.46 -5.93
CA SER A 271 -0.79 9.15 -4.59
C SER A 271 0.68 9.60 -4.44
N LYS A 272 1.46 9.49 -5.51
CA LYS A 272 2.83 10.00 -5.64
C LYS A 272 3.01 10.60 -7.03
N SER A 273 2.96 11.92 -7.11
CA SER A 273 2.97 12.70 -8.36
C SER A 273 4.10 12.28 -9.32
N VAL A 274 5.35 12.17 -8.85
CA VAL A 274 6.50 11.80 -9.68
C VAL A 274 6.35 10.39 -10.26
N ILE A 275 5.88 9.43 -9.46
CA ILE A 275 5.70 8.03 -9.89
C ILE A 275 4.56 7.90 -10.87
N LYS A 276 3.45 8.60 -10.62
CA LYS A 276 2.28 8.62 -11.50
C LYS A 276 2.51 9.40 -12.81
N GLY A 277 3.56 10.22 -12.89
CA GLY A 277 3.91 11.00 -14.07
C GLY A 277 3.18 12.33 -14.19
N THR A 278 2.63 12.87 -13.10
CA THR A 278 1.97 14.19 -13.08
C THR A 278 2.78 15.28 -13.78
N PRO A 279 4.10 15.43 -13.53
CA PRO A 279 4.89 16.47 -14.21
C PRO A 279 4.97 16.33 -15.74
N LEU A 280 4.67 15.15 -16.29
CA LEU A 280 4.68 14.91 -17.75
C LEU A 280 3.37 15.35 -18.40
N ILE A 281 2.25 15.20 -17.70
CA ILE A 281 0.91 15.44 -18.25
C ILE A 281 0.39 16.84 -17.93
N GLU A 282 0.75 17.39 -16.79
CA GLU A 282 0.23 18.66 -16.27
C GLU A 282 0.42 19.84 -17.24
N PRO A 283 1.58 20.01 -17.92
CA PRO A 283 1.75 21.08 -18.90
C PRO A 283 0.75 21.00 -20.09
N VAL A 284 0.45 19.77 -20.55
CA VAL A 284 -0.51 19.56 -21.66
C VAL A 284 -1.93 19.82 -21.19
N LEU A 285 -2.27 19.33 -19.99
CA LEU A 285 -3.61 19.53 -19.42
C LEU A 285 -3.91 20.99 -19.13
N SER A 286 -2.91 21.77 -18.66
CA SER A 286 -3.07 23.20 -18.47
C SER A 286 -3.40 23.93 -19.77
N VAL A 287 -2.77 23.57 -20.89
CA VAL A 287 -3.09 24.17 -22.21
C VAL A 287 -4.52 23.81 -22.63
N LEU A 288 -4.93 22.57 -22.50
CA LEU A 288 -6.28 22.12 -22.87
C LEU A 288 -7.36 22.77 -22.00
N ASP A 289 -7.08 23.00 -20.72
CA ASP A 289 -7.95 23.69 -19.78
C ASP A 289 -8.07 25.19 -20.14
N ASP A 290 -6.95 25.86 -20.40
CA ASP A 290 -6.90 27.26 -20.83
C ASP A 290 -7.65 27.49 -22.17
N GLU A 291 -7.63 26.50 -23.07
CA GLU A 291 -8.39 26.53 -24.34
C GLU A 291 -9.86 26.17 -24.15
N GLY A 292 -10.31 25.80 -22.93
CA GLY A 292 -11.69 25.44 -22.63
C GLY A 292 -12.15 24.11 -23.23
N LEU A 293 -11.20 23.25 -23.65
CA LEU A 293 -11.48 21.92 -24.21
C LEU A 293 -11.78 20.90 -23.10
N VAL A 294 -11.12 21.03 -21.96
CA VAL A 294 -11.34 20.22 -20.76
C VAL A 294 -11.46 21.11 -19.54
N GLN A 295 -12.00 20.56 -18.45
CA GLN A 295 -11.87 21.13 -17.11
C GLN A 295 -11.00 20.19 -16.30
N TYR A 296 -9.74 20.56 -16.07
CA TYR A 296 -8.77 19.74 -15.37
C TYR A 296 -8.83 19.94 -13.86
N SER A 297 -8.95 18.85 -13.11
CA SER A 297 -9.01 18.84 -11.65
C SER A 297 -7.91 17.94 -11.09
N PRO A 298 -6.79 18.51 -10.61
CA PRO A 298 -5.81 17.76 -9.81
C PRO A 298 -6.39 17.50 -8.42
N ILE A 299 -6.62 16.22 -8.10
CA ILE A 299 -7.25 15.80 -6.84
C ILE A 299 -6.18 15.35 -5.85
N SER A 300 -6.19 15.89 -4.64
CA SER A 300 -5.30 15.47 -3.56
C SER A 300 -5.96 15.61 -2.19
N GLY A 301 -5.58 14.73 -1.24
CA GLY A 301 -6.07 14.83 0.14
C GLY A 301 -7.54 14.45 0.33
N VAL A 302 -8.16 13.81 -0.65
CA VAL A 302 -9.54 13.32 -0.53
C VAL A 302 -9.52 11.95 0.14
N PRO A 303 -10.31 11.74 1.21
CA PRO A 303 -10.45 10.41 1.83
C PRO A 303 -11.00 9.37 0.85
N SER A 304 -10.57 8.10 0.96
CA SER A 304 -11.01 7.02 0.07
C SER A 304 -12.54 6.84 0.03
N ALA A 305 -13.21 7.09 1.16
CA ALA A 305 -14.67 7.03 1.26
C ALA A 305 -15.40 8.04 0.36
N LYS A 306 -14.74 9.16 -0.02
CA LYS A 306 -15.29 10.23 -0.86
C LYS A 306 -14.89 10.10 -2.34
N MET A 307 -14.02 9.18 -2.67
CA MET A 307 -13.53 9.02 -4.04
C MET A 307 -14.63 8.62 -5.05
N PRO A 308 -15.65 7.80 -4.71
CA PRO A 308 -16.76 7.54 -5.63
C PRO A 308 -17.47 8.83 -6.11
N GLU A 309 -17.68 9.80 -5.20
CA GLU A 309 -18.30 11.09 -5.54
C GLU A 309 -17.42 11.90 -6.51
N VAL A 310 -16.08 11.81 -6.35
CA VAL A 310 -15.11 12.48 -7.24
C VAL A 310 -15.13 11.88 -8.64
N TYR A 311 -15.12 10.56 -8.74
CA TYR A 311 -15.15 9.88 -10.04
C TYR A 311 -16.53 9.97 -10.70
N GLY A 312 -17.60 9.97 -9.91
CA GLY A 312 -18.97 10.08 -10.42
C GLY A 312 -19.29 11.37 -11.21
N VAL A 313 -18.45 12.39 -11.09
CA VAL A 313 -18.57 13.65 -11.85
C VAL A 313 -17.47 13.84 -12.90
N ALA A 314 -16.53 12.90 -13.01
CA ALA A 314 -15.46 12.94 -14.00
C ALA A 314 -15.85 12.15 -15.25
N ASP A 315 -15.55 12.70 -16.42
CA ASP A 315 -15.71 12.01 -17.71
C ASP A 315 -14.46 11.15 -17.98
N ILE A 316 -13.28 11.69 -17.67
CA ILE A 316 -11.98 11.06 -17.89
C ILE A 316 -11.18 11.05 -16.59
N VAL A 317 -10.59 9.91 -16.27
CA VAL A 317 -9.62 9.76 -15.17
C VAL A 317 -8.26 9.40 -15.73
N LEU A 318 -7.25 10.18 -15.36
CA LEU A 318 -5.87 9.94 -15.72
C LEU A 318 -5.20 9.11 -14.62
N ASP A 319 -4.79 7.86 -14.91
CA ASP A 319 -4.19 6.99 -13.91
C ASP A 319 -2.68 7.23 -13.75
N GLN A 320 -1.84 6.61 -14.58
CA GLN A 320 -0.40 6.71 -14.45
C GLN A 320 0.32 6.58 -15.80
N PHE A 321 1.48 7.28 -15.92
CA PHE A 321 2.17 7.44 -17.20
C PHE A 321 3.63 6.96 -17.16
N ARG A 322 4.13 6.54 -16.00
CA ARG A 322 5.54 6.15 -15.82
C ARG A 322 5.76 4.68 -15.47
N LEU A 323 4.86 4.05 -14.73
CA LEU A 323 5.04 2.64 -14.30
C LEU A 323 4.73 1.62 -15.40
N GLY A 324 4.05 2.01 -16.46
CA GLY A 324 3.75 1.10 -17.56
C GLY A 324 2.74 -0.02 -17.22
N SER A 325 2.01 0.15 -16.14
CA SER A 325 0.94 -0.73 -15.67
C SER A 325 -0.25 0.11 -15.24
N TYR A 326 -1.35 -0.52 -14.84
CA TYR A 326 -2.50 0.17 -14.26
C TYR A 326 -2.51 0.01 -12.74
N GLY A 327 -3.22 0.92 -12.06
CA GLY A 327 -3.41 0.86 -10.62
C GLY A 327 -4.86 0.55 -10.23
N VAL A 328 -5.11 0.38 -8.92
CA VAL A 328 -6.47 0.22 -8.37
C VAL A 328 -7.35 1.40 -8.79
N ALA A 329 -6.82 2.63 -8.77
CA ALA A 329 -7.53 3.83 -9.19
C ALA A 329 -8.08 3.77 -10.62
N ALA A 330 -7.40 3.09 -11.54
CA ALA A 330 -7.91 2.85 -12.90
C ALA A 330 -9.14 1.94 -12.90
N CYS A 331 -9.10 0.86 -12.12
CA CYS A 331 -10.21 -0.08 -12.00
C CYS A 331 -11.43 0.57 -11.31
N GLU A 332 -11.19 1.37 -10.28
CA GLU A 332 -12.21 2.16 -9.58
C GLU A 332 -12.88 3.18 -10.52
N ALA A 333 -12.08 3.89 -11.29
CA ALA A 333 -12.59 4.85 -12.28
C ALA A 333 -13.43 4.19 -13.38
N MET A 334 -13.00 3.03 -13.89
CA MET A 334 -13.78 2.24 -14.85
C MET A 334 -15.09 1.76 -14.23
N ALA A 335 -15.09 1.31 -12.98
CA ALA A 335 -16.30 0.92 -12.25
C ALA A 335 -17.25 2.12 -12.00
N ALA A 336 -16.70 3.34 -11.88
CA ALA A 336 -17.47 4.58 -11.81
C ALA A 336 -17.92 5.10 -13.19
N GLY A 337 -17.70 4.37 -14.28
CA GLY A 337 -18.13 4.74 -15.63
C GLY A 337 -17.23 5.74 -16.35
N CYS A 338 -16.06 6.07 -15.83
CA CYS A 338 -15.14 7.01 -16.45
C CYS A 338 -14.32 6.35 -17.59
N VAL A 339 -13.94 7.16 -18.58
CA VAL A 339 -12.88 6.80 -19.51
C VAL A 339 -11.55 6.88 -18.77
N VAL A 340 -10.73 5.82 -18.83
CA VAL A 340 -9.42 5.80 -18.17
C VAL A 340 -8.32 5.98 -19.20
N VAL A 341 -7.41 6.91 -18.96
CA VAL A 341 -6.22 7.13 -19.79
C VAL A 341 -4.97 6.91 -18.95
N GLY A 342 -4.05 6.11 -19.46
CA GLY A 342 -2.78 5.80 -18.81
C GLY A 342 -1.80 5.14 -19.77
N HIS A 343 -0.56 4.99 -19.34
CA HIS A 343 0.48 4.30 -20.09
C HIS A 343 0.60 2.84 -19.61
N VAL A 344 0.38 1.90 -20.53
CA VAL A 344 0.49 0.47 -20.29
C VAL A 344 1.47 -0.12 -21.30
N VAL A 345 2.55 -0.75 -20.82
CA VAL A 345 3.56 -1.39 -21.67
C VAL A 345 3.03 -2.65 -22.36
N PRO A 346 3.61 -3.09 -23.50
CA PRO A 346 3.15 -4.29 -24.22
C PRO A 346 3.05 -5.53 -23.34
N PHE A 347 4.07 -5.79 -22.51
CA PHE A 347 4.09 -6.92 -21.58
C PHE A 347 2.81 -7.03 -20.70
N VAL A 348 2.35 -5.91 -20.18
CA VAL A 348 1.14 -5.86 -19.33
C VAL A 348 -0.14 -6.07 -20.15
N ARG A 349 -0.13 -5.67 -21.43
CA ARG A 349 -1.29 -5.84 -22.32
C ARG A 349 -1.45 -7.27 -22.86
N GLU A 350 -0.41 -8.08 -22.77
CA GLU A 350 -0.40 -9.48 -23.20
C GLU A 350 -0.90 -10.45 -22.12
N HIS A 351 -1.00 -9.99 -20.87
CA HIS A 351 -1.54 -10.71 -19.70
C HIS A 351 -2.96 -10.26 -19.39
#